data_8942e85f85ef730b9217b7359312966b
#
_entry.id   8942e85f85ef730b9217b7359312966b
#
_cell.length_a   1.000
_cell.length_b   1.000
_cell.length_c   1.000
_cell.angle_alpha   90.00
_cell.angle_beta   90.00
_cell.angle_gamma   90.00
#
_symmetry.space_group_name_H-M   'P 1'
#
loop_
_entity.id
_entity.type
_entity.pdbx_description
1 polymer ?
#
loop_
_entity_poly.entity_id
_entity_poly.type
_entity_poly.pdbx_seq_one_letter_code
_entity_poly.pdbx_strand_id
1 'polypeptide(L)'
;MKRFSRFALVWFAVCFALAPLRAQEAPKKAPGPAPSPSEAVLEQWNDVGRKLIAMAGDFPEDKFSFKPQAESRTFVANLVHASASMYYFTDTAAGKKPRYADDAKDVSVKTRAELVAFVKKCVEDGAAEIKAKGDKGLMEAVNDGNTHLDRLYDLAYGLIEHSGEHYGQLVVYYRDNGLVPPESRPKK
;
A
#
# COMPACT_ATOMS: atom_id res chain seq x y z
N MET A 1 91.16 0.57 -34.09
CA MET A 1 89.82 0.77 -34.68
C MET A 1 88.90 -0.24 -34.03
N LYS A 2 88.07 0.19 -33.08
CA LYS A 2 87.12 -0.66 -32.33
C LYS A 2 85.68 -0.27 -32.72
N ARG A 3 84.98 -1.20 -33.37
CA ARG A 3 83.55 -1.04 -33.74
C ARG A 3 82.67 -1.35 -32.53
N PHE A 4 81.89 -0.38 -32.06
CA PHE A 4 80.85 -0.58 -31.09
C PHE A 4 79.53 -0.98 -31.82
N SER A 5 79.08 -2.18 -31.53
CA SER A 5 77.73 -2.66 -31.93
C SER A 5 76.68 -2.17 -30.97
N ARG A 6 75.69 -1.42 -31.48
CA ARG A 6 74.51 -0.94 -30.68
C ARG A 6 73.43 -1.99 -30.81
N PHE A 7 73.14 -2.72 -29.72
CA PHE A 7 71.95 -3.51 -29.59
C PHE A 7 70.80 -2.60 -29.15
N ALA A 8 69.80 -2.45 -30.02
CA ALA A 8 68.50 -1.76 -29.65
C ALA A 8 67.54 -2.79 -29.03
N LEU A 9 67.28 -2.64 -27.79
CA LEU A 9 66.24 -3.42 -27.07
C LEU A 9 64.86 -2.81 -27.38
N VAL A 10 64.02 -3.52 -28.14
CA VAL A 10 62.61 -3.14 -28.38
C VAL A 10 61.76 -3.73 -27.26
N TRP A 11 61.23 -2.84 -26.42
CA TRP A 11 60.24 -3.20 -25.41
C TRP A 11 58.84 -3.26 -26.06
N PHE A 12 58.28 -4.46 -26.17
CA PHE A 12 56.87 -4.66 -26.52
C PHE A 12 56.01 -4.49 -25.23
N ALA A 13 55.38 -3.33 -25.10
CA ALA A 13 54.37 -3.12 -24.06
C ALA A 13 53.06 -3.79 -24.49
N VAL A 14 52.75 -4.94 -23.90
CA VAL A 14 51.44 -5.60 -24.07
C VAL A 14 50.44 -4.88 -23.15
N CYS A 15 49.66 -3.95 -23.69
CA CYS A 15 48.51 -3.37 -23.00
C CYS A 15 47.39 -4.41 -22.93
N PHE A 16 47.23 -5.05 -21.77
CA PHE A 16 46.03 -5.83 -21.46
C PHE A 16 44.88 -4.83 -21.20
N ALA A 17 44.01 -4.64 -22.19
CA ALA A 17 42.77 -3.92 -22.02
C ALA A 17 41.83 -4.79 -21.14
N LEU A 18 41.75 -4.48 -19.86
CA LEU A 18 40.71 -4.98 -18.95
C LEU A 18 39.37 -4.40 -19.39
N ALA A 19 38.68 -5.08 -20.29
CA ALA A 19 37.29 -4.80 -20.57
C ALA A 19 36.48 -5.10 -19.29
N PRO A 20 35.67 -4.15 -18.80
CA PRO A 20 34.80 -4.45 -17.64
C PRO A 20 33.84 -5.57 -18.05
N LEU A 21 33.89 -6.70 -17.33
CA LEU A 21 32.84 -7.71 -17.41
C LEU A 21 31.53 -7.04 -16.99
N ARG A 22 30.73 -6.58 -17.95
CA ARG A 22 29.34 -6.25 -17.69
C ARG A 22 28.67 -7.56 -17.30
N ALA A 23 28.30 -7.67 -16.02
CA ALA A 23 27.41 -8.72 -15.57
C ALA A 23 26.15 -8.64 -16.44
N GLN A 24 25.95 -9.66 -17.26
CA GLN A 24 24.77 -9.80 -18.09
C GLN A 24 23.59 -9.99 -17.13
N GLU A 25 22.75 -8.97 -16.95
CA GLU A 25 21.52 -9.12 -16.19
C GLU A 25 20.75 -10.31 -16.76
N ALA A 26 20.36 -11.24 -15.90
CA ALA A 26 19.52 -12.36 -16.31
C ALA A 26 18.28 -11.84 -17.04
N PRO A 27 17.84 -12.46 -18.13
CA PRO A 27 16.70 -12.00 -18.90
C PRO A 27 15.48 -11.90 -17.98
N LYS A 28 14.90 -10.71 -17.87
CA LYS A 28 13.68 -10.49 -17.11
C LYS A 28 12.60 -11.40 -17.69
N LYS A 29 11.98 -12.22 -16.84
CA LYS A 29 10.86 -13.06 -17.24
C LYS A 29 9.78 -12.18 -17.90
N ALA A 30 9.25 -12.62 -19.04
CA ALA A 30 8.14 -11.92 -19.69
C ALA A 30 6.98 -11.74 -18.71
N PRO A 31 6.27 -10.59 -18.75
CA PRO A 31 5.10 -10.38 -17.89
C PRO A 31 4.04 -11.46 -18.18
N GLY A 32 3.37 -11.91 -17.11
CA GLY A 32 2.24 -12.81 -17.21
C GLY A 32 1.00 -12.11 -17.80
N PRO A 33 -0.11 -12.84 -18.00
CA PRO A 33 -1.38 -12.24 -18.41
C PRO A 33 -1.85 -11.22 -17.35
N ALA A 34 -2.67 -10.25 -17.78
CA ALA A 34 -3.30 -9.33 -16.85
C ALA A 34 -4.22 -10.09 -15.87
N PRO A 35 -4.29 -9.66 -14.60
CA PRO A 35 -5.23 -10.25 -13.64
C PRO A 35 -6.68 -10.01 -14.08
N SER A 36 -7.59 -10.86 -13.61
CA SER A 36 -9.03 -10.63 -13.79
C SER A 36 -9.49 -9.37 -13.01
N PRO A 37 -10.68 -8.81 -13.31
CA PRO A 37 -11.17 -7.65 -12.58
C PRO A 37 -11.21 -7.82 -11.06
N SER A 38 -11.66 -8.98 -10.56
CA SER A 38 -11.70 -9.25 -9.12
C SER A 38 -10.31 -9.43 -8.52
N GLU A 39 -9.38 -10.05 -9.24
CA GLU A 39 -7.99 -10.16 -8.81
C GLU A 39 -7.31 -8.80 -8.75
N ALA A 40 -7.53 -7.93 -9.75
CA ALA A 40 -6.97 -6.58 -9.78
C ALA A 40 -7.49 -5.72 -8.62
N VAL A 41 -8.80 -5.73 -8.35
CA VAL A 41 -9.40 -5.03 -7.22
C VAL A 41 -8.86 -5.57 -5.89
N LEU A 42 -8.75 -6.89 -5.75
CA LEU A 42 -8.22 -7.52 -4.55
C LEU A 42 -6.76 -7.13 -4.29
N GLU A 43 -5.96 -7.04 -5.34
CA GLU A 43 -4.56 -6.60 -5.23
C GLU A 43 -4.48 -5.17 -4.70
N GLN A 44 -5.28 -4.23 -5.25
CA GLN A 44 -5.30 -2.84 -4.79
C GLN A 44 -5.86 -2.70 -3.37
N TRP A 45 -6.94 -3.45 -3.03
CA TRP A 45 -7.48 -3.50 -1.70
C TRP A 45 -6.44 -3.95 -0.67
N ASN A 46 -5.73 -5.03 -0.97
CA ASN A 46 -4.68 -5.55 -0.10
C ASN A 46 -3.49 -4.60 0.00
N ASP A 47 -3.12 -3.89 -1.06
CA ASP A 47 -2.00 -2.95 -1.03
C ASP A 47 -2.32 -1.72 -0.16
N VAL A 48 -3.48 -1.09 -0.31
CA VAL A 48 -3.87 0.01 0.57
C VAL A 48 -4.06 -0.46 2.01
N GLY A 49 -4.66 -1.65 2.21
CA GLY A 49 -4.81 -2.26 3.53
C GLY A 49 -3.46 -2.52 4.23
N ARG A 50 -2.50 -3.08 3.51
CA ARG A 50 -1.13 -3.28 4.00
C ARG A 50 -0.49 -1.97 4.48
N LYS A 51 -0.69 -0.88 3.74
CA LYS A 51 -0.18 0.44 4.10
C LYS A 51 -0.82 0.97 5.38
N LEU A 52 -2.13 0.84 5.52
CA LEU A 52 -2.84 1.25 6.74
C LEU A 52 -2.42 0.40 7.96
N ILE A 53 -2.28 -0.91 7.79
CA ILE A 53 -1.79 -1.81 8.86
C ILE A 53 -0.37 -1.44 9.27
N ALA A 54 0.50 -1.13 8.31
CA ALA A 54 1.86 -0.70 8.61
C ALA A 54 1.89 0.60 9.44
N MET A 55 1.03 1.57 9.11
CA MET A 55 0.90 2.81 9.90
C MET A 55 0.35 2.54 11.30
N ALA A 56 -0.65 1.65 11.44
CA ALA A 56 -1.19 1.26 12.74
C ALA A 56 -0.12 0.66 13.67
N GLY A 57 0.75 -0.16 13.10
CA GLY A 57 1.81 -0.86 13.86
C GLY A 57 3.03 -0.01 14.19
N ASP A 58 3.26 1.07 13.46
CA ASP A 58 4.51 1.82 13.51
C ASP A 58 4.40 3.18 14.23
N PHE A 59 3.25 3.88 14.13
CA PHE A 59 3.11 5.19 14.73
C PHE A 59 3.23 5.13 16.27
N PRO A 60 3.94 6.08 16.93
CA PRO A 60 4.13 6.07 18.37
C PRO A 60 2.80 6.15 19.14
N GLU A 61 2.61 5.26 20.11
CA GLU A 61 1.36 5.15 20.86
C GLU A 61 1.07 6.40 21.71
N ASP A 62 2.11 7.02 22.26
CA ASP A 62 2.05 8.29 23.00
C ASP A 62 1.60 9.48 22.13
N LYS A 63 1.62 9.32 20.80
CA LYS A 63 1.18 10.33 19.82
C LYS A 63 -0.16 10.02 19.16
N PHE A 64 -0.89 9.02 19.61
CA PHE A 64 -2.18 8.63 19.04
C PHE A 64 -3.23 9.74 19.05
N SER A 65 -3.16 10.65 20.00
CA SER A 65 -4.03 11.83 20.11
C SER A 65 -3.56 13.05 19.31
N PHE A 66 -2.40 12.95 18.62
CA PHE A 66 -1.87 14.06 17.82
C PHE A 66 -2.82 14.44 16.68
N LYS A 67 -2.93 15.74 16.44
CA LYS A 67 -3.68 16.38 15.34
C LYS A 67 -2.77 17.37 14.64
N PRO A 68 -2.67 17.34 13.28
CA PRO A 68 -1.94 18.37 12.54
C PRO A 68 -2.52 19.78 12.72
N GLN A 69 -3.84 19.85 12.85
CA GLN A 69 -4.59 21.10 13.07
C GLN A 69 -5.74 20.83 14.04
N ALA A 70 -6.27 21.87 14.68
CA ALA A 70 -7.34 21.76 15.68
C ALA A 70 -8.57 21.01 15.15
N GLU A 71 -8.97 21.30 13.91
CA GLU A 71 -10.14 20.71 13.26
C GLU A 71 -9.91 19.30 12.69
N SER A 72 -8.64 18.85 12.64
CA SER A 72 -8.31 17.51 12.15
C SER A 72 -8.75 16.43 13.14
N ARG A 73 -9.02 15.23 12.63
CA ARG A 73 -9.10 14.03 13.47
C ARG A 73 -7.76 13.77 14.16
N THR A 74 -7.77 13.05 15.29
CA THR A 74 -6.52 12.48 15.83
C THR A 74 -5.97 11.41 14.88
N PHE A 75 -4.71 11.03 15.02
CA PHE A 75 -4.12 9.94 14.24
C PHE A 75 -4.97 8.67 14.29
N VAL A 76 -5.34 8.24 15.50
CA VAL A 76 -6.18 7.04 15.69
C VAL A 76 -7.55 7.22 15.07
N ALA A 77 -8.20 8.36 15.29
CA ALA A 77 -9.54 8.60 14.74
C ALA A 77 -9.53 8.62 13.20
N ASN A 78 -8.48 9.15 12.57
CA ASN A 78 -8.34 9.15 11.10
C ASN A 78 -8.15 7.73 10.58
N LEU A 79 -7.27 6.94 11.20
CA LEU A 79 -7.01 5.57 10.78
C LEU A 79 -8.21 4.64 11.03
N VAL A 80 -8.90 4.80 12.16
CA VAL A 80 -10.15 4.08 12.47
C VAL A 80 -11.23 4.41 11.44
N HIS A 81 -11.44 5.70 11.11
CA HIS A 81 -12.41 6.11 10.11
C HIS A 81 -12.09 5.48 8.74
N ALA A 82 -10.86 5.61 8.25
CA ALA A 82 -10.46 5.01 6.96
C ALA A 82 -10.70 3.50 6.91
N SER A 83 -10.39 2.80 8.00
CA SER A 83 -10.54 1.34 8.06
C SER A 83 -12.00 0.91 8.24
N ALA A 84 -12.75 1.57 9.12
CA ALA A 84 -14.17 1.29 9.35
C ALA A 84 -15.03 1.52 8.10
N SER A 85 -14.68 2.54 7.31
CA SER A 85 -15.37 2.84 6.04
C SER A 85 -15.32 1.65 5.06
N MET A 86 -14.31 0.79 5.12
CA MET A 86 -14.25 -0.42 4.32
C MET A 86 -15.46 -1.35 4.51
N TYR A 87 -16.11 -1.27 5.66
CA TYR A 87 -17.34 -2.04 5.92
C TYR A 87 -18.54 -1.54 5.13
N TYR A 88 -18.48 -0.38 4.51
CA TYR A 88 -19.53 0.04 3.59
C TYR A 88 -19.62 -0.92 2.40
N PHE A 89 -18.50 -1.29 1.80
CA PHE A 89 -18.46 -2.35 0.78
C PHE A 89 -18.73 -3.73 1.40
N THR A 90 -18.01 -4.10 2.46
CA THR A 90 -18.03 -5.45 3.02
C THR A 90 -19.42 -5.88 3.45
N ASP A 91 -20.13 -5.02 4.20
CA ASP A 91 -21.47 -5.33 4.68
C ASP A 91 -22.51 -5.28 3.55
N THR A 92 -22.39 -4.32 2.60
CA THR A 92 -23.25 -4.25 1.42
C THR A 92 -23.10 -5.50 0.55
N ALA A 93 -21.88 -5.96 0.31
CA ALA A 93 -21.60 -7.20 -0.42
C ALA A 93 -22.21 -8.42 0.26
N ALA A 94 -22.21 -8.44 1.59
CA ALA A 94 -22.87 -9.49 2.38
C ALA A 94 -24.41 -9.32 2.51
N GLY A 95 -25.02 -8.33 1.83
CA GLY A 95 -26.46 -8.03 1.92
C GLY A 95 -26.88 -7.44 3.27
N LYS A 96 -25.99 -6.79 3.99
CA LYS A 96 -26.22 -6.17 5.30
C LYS A 96 -26.12 -4.65 5.20
N LYS A 97 -26.69 -3.96 6.19
CA LYS A 97 -26.41 -2.53 6.36
C LYS A 97 -25.00 -2.33 6.90
N PRO A 98 -24.27 -1.29 6.43
CA PRO A 98 -22.96 -0.93 6.97
C PRO A 98 -23.03 -0.77 8.50
N ARG A 99 -22.14 -1.48 9.21
CA ARG A 99 -22.14 -1.53 10.69
C ARG A 99 -21.64 -0.27 11.35
N TYR A 100 -20.85 0.52 10.67
CA TYR A 100 -20.36 1.79 11.16
C TYR A 100 -21.01 2.93 10.37
N ALA A 101 -21.86 3.67 11.06
CA ALA A 101 -22.35 4.95 10.59
C ALA A 101 -21.34 6.04 10.96
N ASP A 102 -21.39 7.16 10.29
CA ASP A 102 -20.66 8.42 10.56
C ASP A 102 -19.39 8.32 11.42
N ASP A 103 -18.25 8.37 10.80
CA ASP A 103 -16.91 8.48 11.42
C ASP A 103 -16.48 7.33 12.35
N ALA A 104 -17.25 6.25 12.46
CA ALA A 104 -16.99 5.14 13.37
C ALA A 104 -16.75 5.59 14.83
N LYS A 105 -17.53 6.57 15.31
CA LYS A 105 -17.40 7.18 16.64
C LYS A 105 -17.56 6.18 17.78
N ASP A 106 -18.23 5.07 17.54
CA ASP A 106 -18.43 3.99 18.51
C ASP A 106 -17.22 3.06 18.66
N VAL A 107 -16.21 3.19 17.78
CA VAL A 107 -15.00 2.38 17.84
C VAL A 107 -14.03 3.01 18.82
N SER A 108 -13.82 2.32 19.94
CA SER A 108 -12.82 2.72 20.96
C SER A 108 -11.57 1.86 20.81
N VAL A 109 -10.45 2.49 20.50
CA VAL A 109 -9.13 1.87 20.38
C VAL A 109 -8.18 2.63 21.30
N LYS A 110 -7.55 1.93 22.23
CA LYS A 110 -6.68 2.52 23.26
C LYS A 110 -5.20 2.15 23.09
N THR A 111 -4.94 1.00 22.49
CA THR A 111 -3.58 0.46 22.34
C THR A 111 -3.24 0.22 20.87
N ARG A 112 -1.95 0.15 20.57
CA ARG A 112 -1.46 -0.23 19.24
C ARG A 112 -1.95 -1.61 18.82
N ALA A 113 -1.96 -2.55 19.74
CA ALA A 113 -2.41 -3.91 19.45
C ALA A 113 -3.89 -3.93 19.02
N GLU A 114 -4.76 -3.19 19.72
CA GLU A 114 -6.16 -3.03 19.35
C GLU A 114 -6.33 -2.32 18.01
N LEU A 115 -5.54 -1.27 17.73
CA LEU A 115 -5.57 -0.54 16.47
C LEU A 115 -5.17 -1.45 15.30
N VAL A 116 -4.07 -2.17 15.42
CA VAL A 116 -3.60 -3.11 14.39
C VAL A 116 -4.64 -4.22 14.15
N ALA A 117 -5.18 -4.79 15.22
CA ALA A 117 -6.20 -5.84 15.10
C ALA A 117 -7.47 -5.33 14.40
N PHE A 118 -7.92 -4.12 14.74
CA PHE A 118 -9.09 -3.49 14.12
C PHE A 118 -8.86 -3.24 12.62
N VAL A 119 -7.77 -2.56 12.25
CA VAL A 119 -7.44 -2.25 10.85
C VAL A 119 -7.30 -3.53 10.03
N LYS A 120 -6.56 -4.51 10.57
CA LYS A 120 -6.37 -5.80 9.93
C LYS A 120 -7.70 -6.51 9.65
N LYS A 121 -8.59 -6.53 10.64
CA LYS A 121 -9.91 -7.16 10.49
C LYS A 121 -10.74 -6.49 9.38
N CYS A 122 -10.77 -5.16 9.31
CA CYS A 122 -11.48 -4.43 8.26
C CYS A 122 -10.98 -4.82 6.86
N VAL A 123 -9.66 -4.88 6.70
CA VAL A 123 -9.02 -5.26 5.42
C VAL A 123 -9.32 -6.72 5.06
N GLU A 124 -9.16 -7.64 6.00
CA GLU A 124 -9.36 -9.08 5.78
C GLU A 124 -10.80 -9.43 5.45
N ASP A 125 -11.77 -8.84 6.16
CA ASP A 125 -13.20 -9.07 5.91
C ASP A 125 -13.59 -8.61 4.48
N GLY A 126 -13.13 -7.41 4.05
CA GLY A 126 -13.41 -6.94 2.69
C GLY A 126 -12.69 -7.76 1.61
N ALA A 127 -11.46 -8.15 1.84
CA ALA A 127 -10.74 -9.03 0.92
C ALA A 127 -11.42 -10.41 0.76
N ALA A 128 -12.02 -10.92 1.83
CA ALA A 128 -12.81 -12.17 1.79
C ALA A 128 -14.07 -12.00 0.92
N GLU A 129 -14.79 -10.88 1.04
CA GLU A 129 -15.96 -10.60 0.20
C GLU A 129 -15.59 -10.42 -1.28
N ILE A 130 -14.51 -9.71 -1.60
CA ILE A 130 -14.02 -9.57 -2.98
C ILE A 130 -13.75 -10.96 -3.59
N LYS A 131 -13.06 -11.83 -2.84
CA LYS A 131 -12.79 -13.21 -3.29
C LYS A 131 -14.05 -14.03 -3.47
N ALA A 132 -14.99 -13.94 -2.53
CA ALA A 132 -16.23 -14.70 -2.57
C ALA A 132 -17.13 -14.29 -3.76
N LYS A 133 -17.17 -12.99 -4.06
CA LYS A 133 -17.96 -12.46 -5.18
C LYS A 133 -17.35 -12.78 -6.54
N GLY A 134 -16.03 -12.73 -6.66
CA GLY A 134 -15.34 -12.93 -7.93
C GLY A 134 -15.79 -11.95 -9.02
N ASP A 135 -15.36 -12.15 -10.25
CA ASP A 135 -15.64 -11.21 -11.35
C ASP A 135 -17.14 -10.98 -11.56
N LYS A 136 -17.91 -12.06 -11.55
CA LYS A 136 -19.37 -11.98 -11.78
C LYS A 136 -20.08 -11.24 -10.66
N GLY A 137 -19.80 -11.60 -9.41
CA GLY A 137 -20.48 -11.03 -8.25
C GLY A 137 -20.11 -9.56 -8.03
N LEU A 138 -18.88 -9.14 -8.34
CA LEU A 138 -18.50 -7.72 -8.26
C LEU A 138 -19.26 -6.83 -9.26
N MET A 139 -19.82 -7.41 -10.33
CA MET A 139 -20.64 -6.67 -11.31
C MET A 139 -22.12 -6.64 -10.94
N GLU A 140 -22.53 -7.25 -9.83
CA GLU A 140 -23.91 -7.18 -9.34
C GLU A 140 -24.27 -5.75 -8.95
N ALA A 141 -25.44 -5.28 -9.42
CA ALA A 141 -25.98 -3.99 -9.04
C ALA A 141 -26.61 -4.08 -7.64
N VAL A 142 -26.30 -3.12 -6.79
CA VAL A 142 -26.79 -3.02 -5.43
C VAL A 142 -27.41 -1.65 -5.19
N ASN A 143 -28.41 -1.61 -4.31
CA ASN A 143 -28.95 -0.36 -3.81
C ASN A 143 -28.30 -0.07 -2.45
N ASP A 144 -27.38 0.83 -2.44
CA ASP A 144 -26.65 1.28 -1.25
C ASP A 144 -27.28 2.52 -0.59
N GLY A 145 -28.40 2.99 -1.14
CA GLY A 145 -29.12 4.17 -0.67
C GLY A 145 -28.83 5.44 -1.47
N ASN A 146 -27.97 5.39 -2.48
CA ASN A 146 -27.68 6.48 -3.39
C ASN A 146 -28.83 6.71 -4.40
N THR A 147 -28.66 7.72 -5.26
CA THR A 147 -29.66 8.10 -6.28
C THR A 147 -29.75 7.13 -7.46
N HIS A 148 -28.78 6.25 -7.62
CA HIS A 148 -28.70 5.20 -8.64
C HIS A 148 -28.17 3.90 -8.03
N LEU A 149 -28.30 2.82 -8.76
CA LEU A 149 -27.69 1.56 -8.36
C LEU A 149 -26.20 1.59 -8.65
N ASP A 150 -25.40 1.22 -7.66
CA ASP A 150 -23.97 1.01 -7.82
C ASP A 150 -23.66 -0.48 -8.07
N ARG A 151 -22.52 -0.79 -8.65
CA ARG A 151 -21.98 -2.14 -8.66
C ARG A 151 -21.12 -2.35 -7.41
N LEU A 152 -21.05 -3.58 -6.93
CA LEU A 152 -20.11 -3.91 -5.84
C LEU A 152 -18.66 -3.55 -6.19
N TYR A 153 -18.31 -3.65 -7.48
CA TYR A 153 -17.01 -3.18 -7.99
C TYR A 153 -16.76 -1.69 -7.71
N ASP A 154 -17.75 -0.85 -7.99
CA ASP A 154 -17.63 0.60 -7.82
C ASP A 154 -17.48 0.97 -6.34
N LEU A 155 -18.21 0.28 -5.45
CA LEU A 155 -18.06 0.44 -4.00
C LEU A 155 -16.66 0.01 -3.53
N ALA A 156 -16.16 -1.14 -3.97
CA ALA A 156 -14.83 -1.60 -3.60
C ALA A 156 -13.75 -0.62 -4.08
N TYR A 157 -13.86 -0.14 -5.32
CA TYR A 157 -12.95 0.86 -5.89
C TYR A 157 -13.00 2.18 -5.10
N GLY A 158 -14.20 2.69 -4.81
CA GLY A 158 -14.37 3.92 -4.03
C GLY A 158 -13.74 3.82 -2.65
N LEU A 159 -13.83 2.66 -1.99
CA LEU A 159 -13.20 2.45 -0.68
C LEU A 159 -11.67 2.31 -0.77
N ILE A 160 -11.12 1.79 -1.87
CA ILE A 160 -9.68 1.80 -2.13
C ILE A 160 -9.18 3.24 -2.28
N GLU A 161 -9.89 4.05 -3.06
CA GLU A 161 -9.58 5.47 -3.29
C GLU A 161 -9.66 6.27 -2.00
N HIS A 162 -10.78 6.21 -1.27
CA HIS A 162 -10.98 6.84 0.04
C HIS A 162 -9.87 6.45 1.05
N SER A 163 -9.49 5.18 1.08
CA SER A 163 -8.40 4.70 1.95
C SER A 163 -7.04 5.28 1.53
N GLY A 164 -6.83 5.48 0.23
CA GLY A 164 -5.64 6.13 -0.33
C GLY A 164 -5.56 7.62 0.06
N GLU A 165 -6.67 8.35 0.04
CA GLU A 165 -6.76 9.73 0.52
C GLU A 165 -6.37 9.84 2.00
N HIS A 166 -6.96 8.97 2.84
CA HIS A 166 -6.63 8.93 4.26
C HIS A 166 -5.19 8.50 4.54
N TYR A 167 -4.66 7.57 3.74
CA TYR A 167 -3.24 7.23 3.81
C TYR A 167 -2.36 8.46 3.54
N GLY A 168 -2.68 9.26 2.52
CA GLY A 168 -1.98 10.52 2.22
C GLY A 168 -2.05 11.52 3.38
N GLN A 169 -3.21 11.66 4.02
CA GLN A 169 -3.36 12.47 5.23
C GLN A 169 -2.47 11.93 6.36
N LEU A 170 -2.48 10.63 6.65
CA LEU A 170 -1.67 10.01 7.69
C LEU A 170 -0.17 10.21 7.49
N VAL A 171 0.30 10.32 6.23
CA VAL A 171 1.68 10.70 5.91
C VAL A 171 2.04 12.08 6.50
N VAL A 172 1.10 13.04 6.52
CA VAL A 172 1.31 14.36 7.16
C VAL A 172 1.53 14.19 8.66
N TYR A 173 0.72 13.35 9.34
CA TYR A 173 0.88 13.09 10.78
C TYR A 173 2.28 12.57 11.11
N TYR A 174 2.82 11.68 10.28
CA TYR A 174 4.20 11.21 10.43
C TYR A 174 5.20 12.36 10.32
N ARG A 175 5.13 13.14 9.25
CA ARG A 175 6.08 14.21 8.95
C ARG A 175 6.06 15.32 9.99
N ASP A 176 4.90 15.71 10.46
CA ASP A 176 4.73 16.73 11.52
C ASP A 176 5.31 16.27 12.87
N ASN A 177 5.43 14.94 13.06
CA ASN A 177 6.10 14.35 14.21
C ASN A 177 7.59 14.02 13.97
N GLY A 178 8.18 14.47 12.85
CA GLY A 178 9.58 14.18 12.52
C GLY A 178 9.84 12.71 12.15
N LEU A 179 8.80 11.96 11.79
CA LEU A 179 8.89 10.54 11.46
C LEU A 179 8.87 10.32 9.94
N VAL A 180 9.53 9.26 9.49
CA VAL A 180 9.46 8.80 8.11
C VAL A 180 8.34 7.76 7.99
N PRO A 181 7.33 7.96 7.10
CA PRO A 181 6.28 6.97 6.88
C PRO A 181 6.86 5.62 6.45
N PRO A 182 6.24 4.47 6.81
CA PRO A 182 6.77 3.14 6.49
C PRO A 182 7.12 2.94 5.01
N GLU A 183 6.25 3.35 4.09
CA GLU A 183 6.46 3.20 2.64
C GLU A 183 7.54 4.14 2.06
N SER A 184 7.94 5.18 2.79
CA SER A 184 8.99 6.11 2.37
C SER A 184 10.38 5.69 2.84
N ARG A 185 10.49 4.58 3.56
CA ARG A 185 11.77 4.03 4.05
C ARG A 185 12.46 3.20 2.97
N PRO A 186 13.81 3.14 2.96
CA PRO A 186 14.52 2.22 2.08
C PRO A 186 14.04 0.78 2.28
N LYS A 187 13.76 0.09 1.17
CA LYS A 187 13.45 -1.35 1.23
C LYS A 187 14.74 -2.09 1.61
N LYS A 188 14.65 -2.91 2.65
CA LYS A 188 15.75 -3.78 3.08
C LYS A 188 15.92 -4.95 2.14
#